data_7af040ab0e2c2a1f49d1c2f41a6c9eb1
#
_entry.id   7af040ab0e2c2a1f49d1c2f41a6c9eb1
#
_cell.length_a   1.000
_cell.length_b   1.000
_cell.length_c   1.000
_cell.angle_alpha   90.00
_cell.angle_beta   90.00
_cell.angle_gamma   90.00
#
_symmetry.space_group_name_H-M   'P 1'
#
loop_
_entity.id
_entity.type
_entity.pdbx_description
1 polymer ?
#
loop_
_entity_poly.entity_id
_entity_poly.type
_entity_poly.pdbx_seq_one_letter_code
_entity_poly.pdbx_strand_id
1 'polypeptide(L)'
;MSEAKDTLLRLFALLRLIPTEPRRIATPTLLEKLRDRGFSVTLRSIQRDLHRLSTPFSLQCDDSETPFRWSFTRNAPLNLLEMDTPTALALYLSESHLATLLPQGVIDQLRPQFHRARNYLDGLGRNGLADWARRVRALPNGKTLLPAQLVPGVWGIVSKALLTQRQLQIGYCSRSKEALTSLRIYPAGLVSRHSISYLLGSVEGYGDLRQFALHRIHQAEILNLAADRHQDFVVDRYIASGVFNLREGDEQVELIADVHPQLAALLRETPLSCEQTISVRSGSDWPRLVAHVPLDRETLWWIFGLNDQIHVHAPQVWVDEIRQRLESLRKMYRTTESGTDTPLR
;
A
#
# COMPACT_ATOMS: atom_id res chain seq x y z
N MET A 1 -22.76 -31.11 7.08
CA MET A 1 -21.92 -29.90 6.86
C MET A 1 -21.83 -29.00 8.09
N SER A 2 -22.74 -29.05 9.05
CA SER A 2 -22.71 -28.26 10.30
C SER A 2 -21.56 -28.70 11.25
N GLU A 3 -21.37 -29.99 11.46
CA GLU A 3 -20.44 -30.55 12.44
C GLU A 3 -18.95 -30.29 12.15
N ALA A 4 -18.56 -30.30 10.87
CA ALA A 4 -17.18 -29.96 10.47
C ALA A 4 -16.88 -28.47 10.65
N LYS A 5 -17.86 -27.59 10.40
CA LYS A 5 -17.76 -26.15 10.60
C LYS A 5 -17.63 -25.81 12.09
N ASP A 6 -18.42 -26.44 12.93
CA ASP A 6 -18.38 -26.28 14.39
C ASP A 6 -17.06 -26.79 14.97
N THR A 7 -16.53 -27.90 14.45
CA THR A 7 -15.21 -28.42 14.85
C THR A 7 -14.09 -27.44 14.47
N LEU A 8 -14.09 -26.85 13.26
CA LEU A 8 -13.09 -25.88 12.83
C LEU A 8 -13.13 -24.63 13.71
N LEU A 9 -14.32 -24.07 13.94
CA LEU A 9 -14.51 -22.89 14.79
C LEU A 9 -14.04 -23.15 16.23
N ARG A 10 -14.31 -24.34 16.75
CA ARG A 10 -13.83 -24.76 18.08
C ARG A 10 -12.31 -24.84 18.16
N LEU A 11 -11.64 -25.44 17.16
CA LEU A 11 -10.18 -25.53 17.11
C LEU A 11 -9.53 -24.14 17.06
N PHE A 12 -10.07 -23.22 16.26
CA PHE A 12 -9.62 -21.83 16.27
C PHE A 12 -9.86 -21.14 17.62
N ALA A 13 -11.02 -21.35 18.23
CA ALA A 13 -11.32 -20.80 19.56
C ALA A 13 -10.38 -21.36 20.63
N LEU A 14 -10.02 -22.64 20.53
CA LEU A 14 -9.07 -23.30 21.44
C LEU A 14 -7.67 -22.69 21.29
N LEU A 15 -7.12 -22.59 20.08
CA LEU A 15 -5.83 -21.97 19.83
C LEU A 15 -5.76 -20.52 20.36
N ARG A 16 -6.86 -19.79 20.27
CA ARG A 16 -6.98 -18.40 20.79
C ARG A 16 -6.91 -18.28 22.30
N LEU A 17 -7.05 -19.34 23.04
CA LEU A 17 -7.06 -19.36 24.49
C LEU A 17 -5.72 -19.74 25.09
N ILE A 18 -4.83 -20.33 24.29
CA ILE A 18 -3.53 -20.82 24.75
C ILE A 18 -2.54 -19.65 24.77
N PRO A 19 -1.90 -19.34 25.90
CA PRO A 19 -0.89 -18.29 25.99
C PRO A 19 0.47 -18.77 25.46
N THR A 20 1.38 -17.82 25.22
CA THR A 20 2.79 -18.08 24.91
C THR A 20 3.61 -18.18 26.19
N GLU A 21 4.68 -18.99 26.20
CA GLU A 21 5.64 -19.04 27.30
C GLU A 21 6.13 -17.64 27.73
N PRO A 22 6.31 -17.40 29.02
CA PRO A 22 6.31 -18.35 30.16
C PRO A 22 4.91 -18.63 30.76
N ARG A 23 3.84 -18.03 30.22
CA ARG A 23 2.47 -18.27 30.70
C ARG A 23 1.98 -19.62 30.20
N ARG A 24 1.18 -20.28 31.04
CA ARG A 24 0.57 -21.60 30.75
C ARG A 24 -0.87 -21.62 31.18
N ILE A 25 -1.69 -22.40 30.49
CA ILE A 25 -3.12 -22.55 30.80
C ILE A 25 -3.46 -24.01 31.00
N ALA A 26 -4.25 -24.32 32.07
CA ALA A 26 -4.68 -25.65 32.40
C ALA A 26 -5.80 -26.13 31.47
N THR A 27 -5.83 -27.44 31.16
CA THR A 27 -6.87 -28.01 30.30
C THR A 27 -8.30 -27.82 30.84
N PRO A 28 -8.61 -27.92 32.15
CA PRO A 28 -9.94 -27.60 32.67
C PRO A 28 -10.35 -26.15 32.44
N THR A 29 -9.42 -25.20 32.58
CA THR A 29 -9.69 -23.78 32.32
C THR A 29 -10.01 -23.51 30.85
N LEU A 30 -9.36 -24.25 29.92
CA LEU A 30 -9.70 -24.19 28.48
C LEU A 30 -11.12 -24.73 28.24
N LEU A 31 -11.52 -25.77 28.95
CA LEU A 31 -12.88 -26.33 28.89
C LEU A 31 -13.94 -25.30 29.30
N GLU A 32 -13.75 -24.64 30.45
CA GLU A 32 -14.66 -23.60 30.94
C GLU A 32 -14.79 -22.46 29.93
N LYS A 33 -13.65 -21.91 29.47
CA LYS A 33 -13.63 -20.81 28.51
C LYS A 33 -14.24 -21.15 27.14
N LEU A 34 -14.19 -22.41 26.70
CA LEU A 34 -14.85 -22.85 25.47
C LEU A 34 -16.35 -23.01 25.68
N ARG A 35 -16.79 -23.49 26.86
CA ARG A 35 -18.22 -23.58 27.22
C ARG A 35 -18.86 -22.19 27.30
N ASP A 36 -18.18 -21.22 27.90
CA ASP A 36 -18.62 -19.83 27.97
C ASP A 36 -18.81 -19.20 26.57
N ARG A 37 -18.08 -19.73 25.58
CA ARG A 37 -18.21 -19.33 24.17
C ARG A 37 -19.24 -20.12 23.36
N GLY A 38 -20.02 -20.98 24.05
CA GLY A 38 -21.12 -21.75 23.46
C GLY A 38 -20.69 -23.07 22.80
N PHE A 39 -19.45 -23.54 23.00
CA PHE A 39 -19.03 -24.84 22.49
C PHE A 39 -19.37 -25.97 23.46
N SER A 40 -20.14 -26.95 22.99
CA SER A 40 -20.46 -28.16 23.76
C SER A 40 -19.33 -29.19 23.60
N VAL A 41 -18.40 -29.24 24.55
CA VAL A 41 -17.20 -30.10 24.49
C VAL A 41 -16.91 -30.82 25.80
N THR A 42 -16.22 -31.95 25.70
CA THR A 42 -15.72 -32.72 26.84
C THR A 42 -14.23 -32.50 27.04
N LEU A 43 -13.73 -32.74 28.25
CA LEU A 43 -12.31 -32.65 28.58
C LEU A 43 -11.47 -33.55 27.67
N ARG A 44 -11.95 -34.77 27.39
CA ARG A 44 -11.28 -35.75 26.52
C ARG A 44 -11.17 -35.24 25.06
N SER A 45 -12.20 -34.55 24.58
CA SER A 45 -12.17 -33.95 23.23
C SER A 45 -11.13 -32.84 23.15
N ILE A 46 -11.04 -31.99 24.17
CA ILE A 46 -10.04 -30.91 24.20
C ILE A 46 -8.64 -31.45 24.28
N GLN A 47 -8.39 -32.48 25.14
CA GLN A 47 -7.08 -33.11 25.21
C GLN A 47 -6.66 -33.69 23.88
N ARG A 48 -7.54 -34.41 23.19
CA ARG A 48 -7.26 -34.94 21.84
C ARG A 48 -6.99 -33.85 20.84
N ASP A 49 -7.73 -32.75 20.84
CA ASP A 49 -7.56 -31.62 19.94
C ASP A 49 -6.21 -30.91 20.23
N LEU A 50 -5.83 -30.71 21.49
CA LEU A 50 -4.53 -30.13 21.88
C LEU A 50 -3.37 -30.99 21.43
N HIS A 51 -3.43 -32.31 21.59
CA HIS A 51 -2.39 -33.23 21.08
C HIS A 51 -2.29 -33.20 19.53
N ARG A 52 -3.42 -33.10 18.83
CA ARG A 52 -3.42 -32.94 17.37
C ARG A 52 -2.82 -31.62 16.90
N LEU A 53 -3.04 -30.57 17.66
CA LEU A 53 -2.55 -29.22 17.36
C LEU A 53 -1.11 -29.01 17.82
N SER A 54 -0.55 -29.85 18.70
CA SER A 54 0.76 -29.62 19.31
C SER A 54 1.88 -29.57 18.27
N THR A 55 1.93 -30.52 17.33
CA THR A 55 2.97 -30.56 16.29
C THR A 55 2.82 -29.41 15.28
N PRO A 56 1.66 -29.20 14.60
CA PRO A 56 1.56 -28.18 13.56
C PRO A 56 1.61 -26.76 14.11
N PHE A 57 1.28 -26.53 15.39
CA PHE A 57 1.22 -25.20 15.99
C PHE A 57 2.27 -24.96 17.09
N SER A 58 3.27 -25.84 17.21
CA SER A 58 4.35 -25.73 18.20
C SER A 58 3.82 -25.49 19.64
N LEU A 59 2.80 -26.25 20.04
CA LEU A 59 2.31 -26.24 21.40
C LEU A 59 3.15 -27.16 22.29
N GLN A 60 3.45 -26.69 23.49
CA GLN A 60 4.08 -27.47 24.53
C GLN A 60 3.07 -27.84 25.59
N CYS A 61 3.12 -29.11 26.02
CA CYS A 61 2.40 -29.63 27.19
C CYS A 61 3.37 -29.75 28.36
N ASP A 62 3.04 -29.13 29.46
CA ASP A 62 3.68 -29.38 30.74
C ASP A 62 2.81 -30.46 31.48
N ASP A 63 3.31 -31.66 31.49
CA ASP A 63 2.70 -32.83 32.13
C ASP A 63 3.36 -33.19 33.47
N SER A 64 4.25 -32.35 33.99
CA SER A 64 4.94 -32.54 35.26
C SER A 64 3.97 -32.55 36.44
N GLU A 65 2.82 -31.87 36.31
CA GLU A 65 1.75 -31.82 37.33
C GLU A 65 0.37 -31.96 36.68
N THR A 66 -0.59 -32.47 37.42
CA THR A 66 -2.01 -32.51 37.03
C THR A 66 -2.74 -31.32 37.65
N PRO A 67 -3.57 -30.59 36.89
CA PRO A 67 -3.94 -30.77 35.48
C PRO A 67 -2.87 -30.30 34.51
N PHE A 68 -2.71 -30.98 33.36
CA PHE A 68 -1.81 -30.63 32.29
C PHE A 68 -2.00 -29.19 31.83
N ARG A 69 -0.86 -28.48 31.60
CA ARG A 69 -0.83 -27.09 31.22
C ARG A 69 -0.22 -26.93 29.83
N TRP A 70 -0.77 -26.02 29.05
CA TRP A 70 -0.42 -25.81 27.68
C TRP A 70 0.06 -24.37 27.40
N SER A 71 1.05 -24.23 26.54
CA SER A 71 1.54 -22.94 26.04
C SER A 71 2.04 -23.09 24.61
N PHE A 72 2.06 -21.99 23.87
CA PHE A 72 2.91 -21.92 22.68
C PHE A 72 4.38 -21.83 23.08
N THR A 73 5.28 -22.42 22.28
CA THR A 73 6.72 -22.17 22.41
C THR A 73 7.04 -20.72 22.07
N ARG A 74 8.14 -20.15 22.58
CA ARG A 74 8.55 -18.77 22.28
C ARG A 74 8.72 -18.47 20.81
N ASN A 75 9.08 -19.46 20.01
CA ASN A 75 9.32 -19.36 18.57
C ASN A 75 8.20 -20.00 17.73
N ALA A 76 7.01 -20.19 18.32
CA ALA A 76 5.89 -20.74 17.57
C ALA A 76 5.55 -19.83 16.36
N PRO A 77 5.45 -20.38 15.14
CA PRO A 77 5.18 -19.58 13.94
C PRO A 77 3.78 -18.95 13.91
N LEU A 78 2.98 -19.17 14.94
CA LEU A 78 1.59 -18.74 15.04
C LEU A 78 1.32 -17.99 16.35
N ASN A 79 1.96 -16.84 16.50
CA ASN A 79 1.37 -15.76 17.30
C ASN A 79 0.24 -15.09 16.51
N LEU A 80 -0.77 -15.87 16.13
CA LEU A 80 -1.95 -15.37 15.42
C LEU A 80 -2.76 -14.36 16.22
N LEU A 81 -2.41 -14.09 17.49
CA LEU A 81 -3.35 -13.43 18.39
C LEU A 81 -2.78 -12.50 19.46
N GLU A 82 -1.49 -12.49 19.70
CA GLU A 82 -0.90 -11.48 20.57
C GLU A 82 -0.17 -10.44 19.69
N MET A 83 -0.69 -9.25 19.73
CA MET A 83 -0.01 -8.07 19.19
C MET A 83 1.28 -7.89 20.00
N ASP A 84 2.45 -8.09 19.39
CA ASP A 84 3.71 -7.74 20.04
C ASP A 84 4.05 -6.26 19.78
N THR A 85 4.99 -5.74 20.54
CA THR A 85 5.36 -4.32 20.47
C THR A 85 5.89 -3.91 19.09
N PRO A 86 6.77 -4.67 18.41
CA PRO A 86 7.23 -4.34 17.07
C PRO A 86 6.09 -4.31 16.05
N THR A 87 5.19 -5.28 16.08
CA THR A 87 4.02 -5.34 15.18
C THR A 87 3.05 -4.19 15.44
N ALA A 88 2.75 -3.89 16.70
CA ALA A 88 1.91 -2.76 17.07
C ALA A 88 2.51 -1.44 16.59
N LEU A 89 3.81 -1.27 16.75
CA LEU A 89 4.53 -0.09 16.30
C LEU A 89 4.51 0.05 14.77
N ALA A 90 4.78 -1.03 14.05
CA ALA A 90 4.74 -1.05 12.60
C ALA A 90 3.33 -0.69 12.06
N LEU A 91 2.27 -1.27 12.63
CA LEU A 91 0.88 -0.95 12.28
C LEU A 91 0.53 0.51 12.59
N TYR A 92 0.95 1.00 13.76
CA TYR A 92 0.70 2.39 14.16
C TYR A 92 1.38 3.41 13.22
N LEU A 93 2.63 3.18 12.85
CA LEU A 93 3.38 4.06 11.95
C LEU A 93 2.87 3.97 10.49
N SER A 94 2.47 2.78 10.06
CA SER A 94 1.98 2.56 8.69
C SER A 94 0.58 3.12 8.45
N GLU A 95 -0.26 3.28 9.48
CA GLU A 95 -1.64 3.74 9.32
C GLU A 95 -1.75 5.06 8.56
N SER A 96 -1.00 6.08 8.96
CA SER A 96 -1.01 7.39 8.31
C SER A 96 -0.48 7.34 6.87
N HIS A 97 0.47 6.45 6.60
CA HIS A 97 1.05 6.26 5.28
C HIS A 97 0.09 5.49 4.36
N LEU A 98 -0.48 4.41 4.84
CA LEU A 98 -1.45 3.61 4.09
C LEU A 98 -2.75 4.38 3.79
N ALA A 99 -3.18 5.29 4.67
CA ALA A 99 -4.35 6.13 4.44
C ALA A 99 -4.24 7.02 3.19
N THR A 100 -3.03 7.34 2.76
CA THR A 100 -2.78 8.13 1.54
C THR A 100 -2.64 7.27 0.27
N LEU A 101 -2.35 5.98 0.43
CA LEU A 101 -2.07 5.06 -0.67
C LEU A 101 -3.26 4.14 -1.00
N LEU A 102 -4.02 3.76 0.01
CA LEU A 102 -5.09 2.77 -0.12
C LEU A 102 -6.47 3.43 -0.11
N PRO A 103 -7.45 2.87 -0.85
CA PRO A 103 -8.82 3.32 -0.77
C PRO A 103 -9.41 3.21 0.63
N GLN A 104 -10.33 4.11 0.98
CA GLN A 104 -10.95 4.17 2.29
C GLN A 104 -11.56 2.84 2.74
N GLY A 105 -12.19 2.09 1.83
CA GLY A 105 -12.78 0.78 2.14
C GLY A 105 -11.75 -0.27 2.60
N VAL A 106 -10.49 -0.19 2.13
CA VAL A 106 -9.40 -1.06 2.62
C VAL A 106 -8.93 -0.61 3.98
N ILE A 107 -8.77 0.71 4.16
CA ILE A 107 -8.42 1.28 5.48
C ILE A 107 -9.47 0.92 6.53
N ASP A 108 -10.76 0.94 6.18
CA ASP A 108 -11.84 0.55 7.08
C ASP A 108 -11.76 -0.93 7.49
N GLN A 109 -11.33 -1.82 6.59
CA GLN A 109 -11.09 -3.22 6.91
C GLN A 109 -9.88 -3.42 7.83
N LEU A 110 -8.85 -2.58 7.71
CA LEU A 110 -7.66 -2.59 8.57
C LEU A 110 -7.86 -1.85 9.88
N ARG A 111 -8.89 -1.01 10.01
CA ARG A 111 -9.18 -0.21 11.20
C ARG A 111 -9.19 -1.00 12.50
N PRO A 112 -9.78 -2.21 12.60
CA PRO A 112 -9.71 -3.01 13.81
C PRO A 112 -8.28 -3.37 14.22
N GLN A 113 -7.37 -3.58 13.27
CA GLN A 113 -5.97 -3.89 13.54
C GLN A 113 -5.22 -2.64 14.03
N PHE A 114 -5.45 -1.49 13.40
CA PHE A 114 -4.89 -0.21 13.85
C PHE A 114 -5.37 0.17 15.25
N HIS A 115 -6.65 -0.02 15.57
CA HIS A 115 -7.17 0.18 16.91
C HIS A 115 -6.54 -0.74 17.94
N ARG A 116 -6.36 -2.03 17.59
CA ARG A 116 -5.66 -2.98 18.48
C ARG A 116 -4.22 -2.54 18.74
N ALA A 117 -3.50 -2.11 17.69
CA ALA A 117 -2.13 -1.62 17.81
C ALA A 117 -2.05 -0.41 18.75
N ARG A 118 -2.94 0.57 18.59
CA ARG A 118 -3.02 1.73 19.49
C ARG A 118 -3.33 1.33 20.92
N ASN A 119 -4.37 0.53 21.15
CA ASN A 119 -4.76 0.07 22.48
C ASN A 119 -3.64 -0.73 23.14
N TYR A 120 -2.91 -1.54 22.38
CA TYR A 120 -1.76 -2.28 22.89
C TYR A 120 -0.64 -1.33 23.33
N LEU A 121 -0.27 -0.35 22.49
CA LEU A 121 0.76 0.64 22.80
C LEU A 121 0.36 1.54 23.98
N ASP A 122 -0.90 1.96 24.04
CA ASP A 122 -1.45 2.76 25.16
C ASP A 122 -1.51 1.95 26.47
N GLY A 123 -1.77 0.65 26.39
CA GLY A 123 -1.80 -0.26 27.54
C GLY A 123 -0.43 -0.60 28.14
N LEU A 124 0.66 -0.36 27.41
CA LEU A 124 2.03 -0.55 27.92
C LEU A 124 2.46 0.49 28.97
N GLY A 125 1.61 1.48 29.28
CA GLY A 125 1.88 2.53 30.25
C GLY A 125 3.05 3.44 29.86
N ARG A 126 3.82 3.93 30.83
CA ARG A 126 5.04 4.72 30.60
C ARG A 126 6.21 3.84 30.12
N ASN A 127 6.04 3.18 29.01
CA ASN A 127 7.09 2.40 28.38
C ASN A 127 7.73 3.27 27.27
N GLY A 128 9.07 3.31 27.24
CA GLY A 128 9.82 4.12 26.29
C GLY A 128 9.44 3.90 24.81
N LEU A 129 8.91 2.72 24.45
CA LEU A 129 8.44 2.40 23.08
C LEU A 129 7.10 3.06 22.74
N ALA A 130 6.17 3.14 23.70
CA ALA A 130 4.90 3.86 23.49
C ALA A 130 5.15 5.37 23.34
N ASP A 131 6.06 5.93 24.14
CA ASP A 131 6.47 7.32 24.03
C ASP A 131 7.22 7.59 22.73
N TRP A 132 8.05 6.65 22.28
CA TRP A 132 8.75 6.74 21.01
C TRP A 132 7.76 6.74 19.84
N ALA A 133 6.76 5.86 19.80
CA ALA A 133 5.73 5.82 18.78
C ALA A 133 4.97 7.14 18.62
N ARG A 134 4.74 7.86 19.72
CA ARG A 134 4.10 9.19 19.69
C ARG A 134 5.00 10.29 19.12
N ARG A 135 6.31 10.11 19.15
CA ARG A 135 7.32 11.09 18.71
C ARG A 135 7.83 10.86 17.30
N VAL A 136 7.57 9.70 16.70
CA VAL A 136 8.04 9.33 15.37
C VAL A 136 6.90 9.40 14.35
N ARG A 137 7.14 10.07 13.24
CA ARG A 137 6.23 10.14 12.08
C ARG A 137 7.04 10.04 10.82
N ALA A 138 6.54 9.30 9.84
CA ALA A 138 7.00 9.34 8.46
C ALA A 138 6.09 10.29 7.68
N LEU A 139 6.68 11.30 7.06
CA LEU A 139 5.96 12.23 6.20
C LEU A 139 6.24 11.85 4.74
N PRO A 140 5.21 11.72 3.89
CA PRO A 140 5.42 11.48 2.47
C PRO A 140 6.05 12.70 1.80
N ASN A 141 6.87 12.46 0.78
CA ASN A 141 7.43 13.53 -0.03
C ASN A 141 6.34 14.18 -0.89
N GLY A 142 6.39 15.51 -0.99
CA GLY A 142 5.51 16.31 -1.84
C GLY A 142 4.13 16.60 -1.24
N LYS A 143 3.25 17.22 -2.04
CA LYS A 143 1.89 17.58 -1.64
C LYS A 143 0.99 16.37 -1.64
N THR A 144 0.49 16.00 -0.47
CA THR A 144 -0.50 14.94 -0.33
C THR A 144 -1.88 15.44 -0.76
N LEU A 145 -2.49 14.78 -1.73
CA LEU A 145 -3.87 15.01 -2.14
C LEU A 145 -4.82 14.11 -1.36
N LEU A 146 -6.06 14.54 -1.20
CA LEU A 146 -7.11 13.68 -0.64
C LEU A 146 -7.37 12.50 -1.60
N PRO A 147 -7.56 11.27 -1.08
CA PRO A 147 -7.89 10.12 -1.91
C PRO A 147 -9.19 10.33 -2.69
N ALA A 148 -9.21 9.87 -3.93
CA ALA A 148 -10.42 9.88 -4.74
C ALA A 148 -11.50 9.00 -4.08
N GLN A 149 -12.69 9.55 -3.91
CA GLN A 149 -13.81 8.84 -3.30
C GLN A 149 -14.34 7.77 -4.27
N LEU A 150 -14.52 6.56 -3.76
CA LEU A 150 -15.09 5.44 -4.50
C LEU A 150 -16.58 5.30 -4.20
N VAL A 151 -17.34 4.85 -5.19
CA VAL A 151 -18.70 4.38 -4.94
C VAL A 151 -18.64 3.18 -3.99
N PRO A 152 -19.45 3.18 -2.90
CA PRO A 152 -19.46 2.09 -1.94
C PRO A 152 -19.61 0.71 -2.60
N GLY A 153 -18.81 -0.27 -2.16
CA GLY A 153 -18.83 -1.63 -2.68
C GLY A 153 -17.97 -1.89 -3.91
N VAL A 154 -17.64 -0.90 -4.74
CA VAL A 154 -16.86 -1.10 -5.99
C VAL A 154 -15.51 -1.77 -5.70
N TRP A 155 -14.78 -1.31 -4.70
CA TRP A 155 -13.52 -1.95 -4.32
C TRP A 155 -13.67 -3.45 -4.00
N GLY A 156 -14.67 -3.78 -3.17
CA GLY A 156 -14.92 -5.16 -2.75
C GLY A 156 -15.30 -6.07 -3.93
N ILE A 157 -16.12 -5.56 -4.85
CA ILE A 157 -16.52 -6.27 -6.06
C ILE A 157 -15.33 -6.54 -6.97
N VAL A 158 -14.51 -5.51 -7.24
CA VAL A 158 -13.32 -5.61 -8.10
C VAL A 158 -12.28 -6.55 -7.47
N SER A 159 -12.00 -6.41 -6.18
CA SER A 159 -11.07 -7.29 -5.45
C SER A 159 -11.54 -8.74 -5.45
N LYS A 160 -12.85 -8.98 -5.26
CA LYS A 160 -13.43 -10.32 -5.31
C LYS A 160 -13.36 -10.93 -6.72
N ALA A 161 -13.60 -10.13 -7.76
CA ALA A 161 -13.50 -10.59 -9.15
C ALA A 161 -12.07 -11.02 -9.50
N LEU A 162 -11.06 -10.26 -9.10
CA LEU A 162 -9.65 -10.64 -9.23
C LEU A 162 -9.32 -11.92 -8.46
N LEU A 163 -9.73 -12.01 -7.20
CA LEU A 163 -9.48 -13.19 -6.35
C LEU A 163 -10.14 -14.46 -6.91
N THR A 164 -11.35 -14.33 -7.48
CA THR A 164 -12.11 -15.47 -8.01
C THR A 164 -11.90 -15.68 -9.52
N GLN A 165 -11.02 -14.89 -10.15
CA GLN A 165 -10.73 -14.91 -11.58
C GLN A 165 -12.01 -14.86 -12.44
N ARG A 166 -12.89 -13.88 -12.14
CA ARG A 166 -14.16 -13.68 -12.85
C ARG A 166 -14.15 -12.36 -13.60
N GLN A 167 -14.88 -12.35 -14.73
CA GLN A 167 -15.12 -11.13 -15.50
C GLN A 167 -16.00 -10.15 -14.73
N LEU A 168 -15.83 -8.87 -15.05
CA LEU A 168 -16.58 -7.76 -14.48
C LEU A 168 -17.42 -7.07 -15.56
N GLN A 169 -18.67 -6.77 -15.24
CA GLN A 169 -19.44 -5.74 -15.92
C GLN A 169 -19.32 -4.45 -15.14
N ILE A 170 -18.85 -3.36 -15.76
CA ILE A 170 -18.72 -2.07 -15.12
C ILE A 170 -19.42 -0.95 -15.87
N GLY A 171 -20.03 -0.02 -15.15
CA GLY A 171 -20.46 1.27 -15.66
C GLY A 171 -19.35 2.29 -15.45
N TYR A 172 -18.67 2.70 -16.52
CA TYR A 172 -17.47 3.56 -16.45
C TYR A 172 -17.67 4.91 -17.12
N CYS A 173 -17.26 5.97 -16.45
CA CYS A 173 -17.24 7.34 -17.00
C CYS A 173 -15.79 7.75 -17.30
N SER A 174 -15.42 7.85 -18.59
CA SER A 174 -14.07 8.25 -19.00
C SER A 174 -13.87 9.77 -18.87
N ARG A 175 -12.60 10.24 -18.84
CA ARG A 175 -12.30 11.69 -18.83
C ARG A 175 -12.75 12.40 -20.10
N SER A 176 -12.71 11.72 -21.22
CA SER A 176 -13.00 12.28 -22.54
C SER A 176 -14.49 12.20 -22.93
N LYS A 177 -15.27 11.37 -22.22
CA LYS A 177 -16.70 11.18 -22.48
C LYS A 177 -17.43 11.25 -21.15
N GLU A 178 -18.29 12.24 -20.95
CA GLU A 178 -19.10 12.36 -19.74
C GLU A 178 -20.20 11.30 -19.62
N ALA A 179 -20.43 10.53 -20.69
CA ALA A 179 -21.43 9.47 -20.72
C ALA A 179 -20.95 8.22 -20.01
N LEU A 180 -21.83 7.62 -19.20
CA LEU A 180 -21.63 6.31 -18.59
C LEU A 180 -21.64 5.23 -19.69
N THR A 181 -20.53 4.50 -19.82
CA THR A 181 -20.37 3.41 -20.78
C THR A 181 -20.33 2.09 -20.05
N SER A 182 -21.12 1.12 -20.48
CA SER A 182 -21.11 -0.23 -19.95
C SER A 182 -20.01 -1.05 -20.63
N LEU A 183 -19.08 -1.60 -19.82
CA LEU A 183 -17.91 -2.32 -20.32
C LEU A 183 -17.80 -3.67 -19.62
N ARG A 184 -17.50 -4.72 -20.41
CA ARG A 184 -17.11 -6.02 -19.88
C ARG A 184 -15.60 -6.11 -19.84
N ILE A 185 -15.07 -6.39 -18.65
CA ILE A 185 -13.64 -6.34 -18.35
C ILE A 185 -13.13 -7.72 -17.94
N TYR A 186 -11.97 -8.09 -18.48
CA TYR A 186 -11.13 -9.18 -17.99
C TYR A 186 -10.12 -8.57 -17.01
N PRO A 187 -10.33 -8.66 -15.68
CA PRO A 187 -9.46 -8.03 -14.71
C PRO A 187 -8.10 -8.73 -14.67
N ALA A 188 -7.03 -7.95 -14.58
CA ALA A 188 -5.65 -8.41 -14.52
C ALA A 188 -4.96 -8.04 -13.21
N GLY A 189 -5.27 -6.87 -12.63
CA GLY A 189 -4.62 -6.41 -11.39
C GLY A 189 -5.19 -5.12 -10.85
N LEU A 190 -4.70 -4.73 -9.67
CA LEU A 190 -5.02 -3.45 -9.02
C LEU A 190 -3.72 -2.72 -8.70
N VAL A 191 -3.67 -1.42 -8.97
CA VAL A 191 -2.55 -0.54 -8.63
C VAL A 191 -3.09 0.75 -8.03
N SER A 192 -2.53 1.15 -6.88
CA SER A 192 -2.81 2.47 -6.28
C SER A 192 -1.62 3.39 -6.49
N ARG A 193 -1.87 4.59 -7.04
CA ARG A 193 -0.87 5.62 -7.29
C ARG A 193 -1.44 7.02 -7.07
N HIS A 194 -0.70 7.88 -6.37
CA HIS A 194 -1.11 9.28 -6.11
C HIS A 194 -2.55 9.42 -5.60
N SER A 195 -2.94 8.61 -4.62
CA SER A 195 -4.28 8.59 -4.02
C SER A 195 -5.41 8.17 -4.98
N ILE A 196 -5.09 7.57 -6.12
CA ILE A 196 -6.02 6.99 -7.08
C ILE A 196 -5.71 5.50 -7.24
N SER A 197 -6.75 4.66 -7.18
CA SER A 197 -6.64 3.23 -7.47
C SER A 197 -7.15 2.93 -8.86
N TYR A 198 -6.43 2.06 -9.56
CA TYR A 198 -6.70 1.65 -10.94
C TYR A 198 -6.91 0.15 -11.01
N LEU A 199 -8.00 -0.28 -11.64
CA LEU A 199 -8.17 -1.63 -12.15
C LEU A 199 -7.41 -1.74 -13.48
N LEU A 200 -6.53 -2.72 -13.58
CA LEU A 200 -5.90 -3.13 -14.83
C LEU A 200 -6.72 -4.24 -15.45
N GLY A 201 -6.98 -4.16 -16.74
CA GLY A 201 -7.75 -5.18 -17.44
C GLY A 201 -7.94 -4.85 -18.90
N SER A 202 -8.37 -5.85 -19.70
CA SER A 202 -8.77 -5.66 -21.08
C SER A 202 -10.29 -5.64 -21.22
N VAL A 203 -10.79 -4.89 -22.20
CA VAL A 203 -12.22 -4.85 -22.53
C VAL A 203 -12.53 -6.02 -23.46
N GLU A 204 -13.74 -6.56 -23.37
CA GLU A 204 -14.22 -7.56 -24.33
C GLU A 204 -14.10 -7.03 -25.77
N GLY A 205 -13.59 -7.87 -26.68
CA GLY A 205 -13.33 -7.48 -28.07
C GLY A 205 -12.02 -6.76 -28.31
N TYR A 206 -11.28 -6.37 -27.25
CA TYR A 206 -9.97 -5.69 -27.33
C TYR A 206 -8.91 -6.48 -26.57
N GLY A 207 -7.70 -6.55 -27.12
CA GLY A 207 -6.58 -7.27 -26.51
C GLY A 207 -5.69 -6.40 -25.63
N ASP A 208 -5.77 -5.06 -25.76
CA ASP A 208 -4.95 -4.12 -25.05
C ASP A 208 -5.33 -4.01 -23.58
N LEU A 209 -4.31 -3.98 -22.72
CA LEU A 209 -4.50 -3.76 -21.30
C LEU A 209 -4.70 -2.26 -21.03
N ARG A 210 -5.75 -1.93 -20.29
CA ARG A 210 -6.14 -0.55 -19.96
C ARG A 210 -6.20 -0.34 -18.46
N GLN A 211 -6.14 0.94 -18.07
CA GLN A 211 -6.23 1.39 -16.68
C GLN A 211 -7.59 2.05 -16.45
N PHE A 212 -8.37 1.48 -15.56
CA PHE A 212 -9.69 2.01 -15.19
C PHE A 212 -9.60 2.59 -13.77
N ALA A 213 -9.66 3.91 -13.66
CA ALA A 213 -9.67 4.57 -12.35
C ALA A 213 -10.93 4.18 -11.57
N LEU A 214 -10.78 3.57 -10.39
CA LEU A 214 -11.90 3.01 -9.63
C LEU A 214 -12.96 4.02 -9.25
N HIS A 215 -12.58 5.27 -8.95
CA HIS A 215 -13.52 6.36 -8.63
C HIS A 215 -14.43 6.78 -9.79
N ARG A 216 -14.16 6.28 -11.02
CA ARG A 216 -14.99 6.48 -12.21
C ARG A 216 -15.84 5.28 -12.56
N ILE A 217 -15.77 4.23 -11.77
CA ILE A 217 -16.66 3.09 -11.85
C ILE A 217 -17.87 3.41 -10.98
N HIS A 218 -19.02 3.64 -11.60
CA HIS A 218 -20.28 3.96 -10.91
C HIS A 218 -21.08 2.70 -10.56
N GLN A 219 -20.89 1.62 -11.33
CA GLN A 219 -21.52 0.33 -11.14
C GLN A 219 -20.51 -0.77 -11.43
N ALA A 220 -20.54 -1.84 -10.66
CA ALA A 220 -19.72 -3.03 -10.89
C ALA A 220 -20.51 -4.29 -10.51
N GLU A 221 -20.39 -5.32 -11.33
CA GLU A 221 -21.00 -6.62 -11.11
C GLU A 221 -20.03 -7.72 -11.54
N ILE A 222 -19.94 -8.81 -10.74
CA ILE A 222 -19.13 -9.97 -11.08
C ILE A 222 -19.97 -10.88 -11.97
N LEU A 223 -19.46 -11.16 -13.17
CA LEU A 223 -20.09 -12.09 -14.09
C LEU A 223 -19.71 -13.54 -13.74
N ASN A 224 -20.64 -14.48 -13.97
CA ASN A 224 -20.33 -15.90 -13.81
C ASN A 224 -19.56 -16.48 -15.01
N LEU A 225 -18.56 -15.72 -15.48
CA LEU A 225 -17.69 -16.04 -16.61
C LEU A 225 -16.23 -16.00 -16.15
N ALA A 226 -15.41 -16.95 -16.59
CA ALA A 226 -13.99 -16.98 -16.25
C ALA A 226 -13.24 -15.81 -16.89
N ALA A 227 -12.28 -15.24 -16.15
CA ALA A 227 -11.36 -14.21 -16.63
C ALA A 227 -9.97 -14.83 -16.82
N ASP A 228 -9.82 -15.62 -17.87
CA ASP A 228 -8.64 -16.45 -18.15
C ASP A 228 -7.56 -15.77 -19.01
N ARG A 229 -7.84 -14.55 -19.52
CA ARG A 229 -6.93 -13.84 -20.44
C ARG A 229 -5.60 -13.41 -19.82
N HIS A 230 -5.57 -13.20 -18.50
CA HIS A 230 -4.45 -12.56 -17.82
C HIS A 230 -3.86 -13.45 -16.70
N GLN A 231 -3.90 -14.77 -16.85
CA GLN A 231 -3.43 -15.72 -15.83
C GLN A 231 -1.93 -15.55 -15.50
N ASP A 232 -1.10 -15.25 -16.53
CA ASP A 232 0.34 -15.05 -16.38
C ASP A 232 0.73 -13.57 -16.19
N PHE A 233 -0.26 -12.69 -15.94
CA PHE A 233 0.00 -11.28 -15.77
C PHE A 233 0.68 -10.98 -14.43
N VAL A 234 1.82 -10.30 -14.50
CA VAL A 234 2.59 -9.87 -13.32
C VAL A 234 2.56 -8.35 -13.24
N VAL A 235 1.91 -7.83 -12.19
CA VAL A 235 1.73 -6.39 -11.97
C VAL A 235 3.07 -5.65 -11.93
N ASP A 236 4.09 -6.24 -11.29
CA ASP A 236 5.41 -5.60 -11.17
C ASP A 236 6.09 -5.40 -12.52
N ARG A 237 5.96 -6.37 -13.46
CA ARG A 237 6.46 -6.20 -14.83
C ARG A 237 5.72 -5.08 -15.57
N TYR A 238 4.42 -4.98 -15.37
CA TYR A 238 3.62 -3.90 -15.96
C TYR A 238 3.99 -2.53 -15.40
N ILE A 239 4.27 -2.43 -14.12
CA ILE A 239 4.78 -1.19 -13.49
C ILE A 239 6.18 -0.89 -14.03
N ALA A 240 7.07 -1.89 -14.09
CA ALA A 240 8.44 -1.73 -14.58
C ALA A 240 8.49 -1.31 -16.06
N SER A 241 7.50 -1.69 -16.89
CA SER A 241 7.40 -1.21 -18.28
C SER A 241 7.07 0.29 -18.41
N GLY A 242 6.94 1.01 -17.29
CA GLY A 242 6.80 2.46 -17.26
C GLY A 242 5.45 3.02 -17.68
N VAL A 243 4.45 2.16 -17.92
CA VAL A 243 3.11 2.57 -18.38
C VAL A 243 2.43 3.57 -17.41
N PHE A 244 2.74 3.48 -16.11
CA PHE A 244 2.26 4.45 -15.12
C PHE A 244 3.09 5.75 -15.11
N ASN A 245 4.36 5.70 -15.47
CA ASN A 245 5.28 6.83 -15.38
C ASN A 245 5.33 7.65 -16.67
N LEU A 246 4.57 7.25 -17.71
CA LEU A 246 4.67 7.81 -19.05
C LEU A 246 6.15 7.79 -19.51
N ARG A 247 6.81 6.63 -19.31
CA ARG A 247 8.13 6.40 -19.87
C ARG A 247 8.04 6.47 -21.38
N GLU A 248 8.94 7.22 -21.98
CA GLU A 248 9.09 7.29 -23.43
C GLU A 248 9.97 6.13 -23.98
N GLY A 249 10.25 5.11 -23.11
CA GLY A 249 11.05 3.93 -23.39
C GLY A 249 11.70 3.34 -22.14
N ASP A 250 12.39 2.19 -22.30
CA ASP A 250 13.22 1.59 -21.23
C ASP A 250 14.60 2.24 -21.09
N GLU A 251 14.86 3.30 -21.83
CA GLU A 251 16.14 3.98 -21.85
C GLU A 251 16.39 4.76 -20.56
N GLN A 252 17.54 4.50 -19.97
CA GLN A 252 18.15 5.41 -19.01
C GLN A 252 18.93 6.48 -19.78
N VAL A 253 18.80 7.73 -19.34
CA VAL A 253 19.51 8.86 -19.91
C VAL A 253 20.45 9.47 -18.89
N GLU A 254 21.51 10.07 -19.39
CA GLU A 254 22.40 10.84 -18.56
C GLU A 254 21.79 12.23 -18.32
N LEU A 255 21.38 12.50 -17.09
CA LEU A 255 21.00 13.83 -16.64
C LEU A 255 22.27 14.60 -16.29
N ILE A 256 22.53 15.67 -17.07
CA ILE A 256 23.60 16.64 -16.78
C ILE A 256 22.95 17.97 -16.41
N ALA A 257 23.23 18.45 -15.22
CA ALA A 257 22.67 19.71 -14.73
C ALA A 257 23.65 20.46 -13.81
N ASP A 258 23.54 21.78 -13.79
CA ASP A 258 24.15 22.59 -12.74
C ASP A 258 23.10 22.77 -11.62
N VAL A 259 23.48 22.56 -10.38
CA VAL A 259 22.56 22.56 -9.25
C VAL A 259 22.98 23.57 -8.19
N HIS A 260 22.00 24.19 -7.55
CA HIS A 260 22.26 25.09 -6.44
C HIS A 260 23.04 24.36 -5.32
N PRO A 261 23.98 25.02 -4.60
CA PRO A 261 24.80 24.38 -3.58
C PRO A 261 24.00 23.63 -2.49
N GLN A 262 22.85 24.16 -2.08
CA GLN A 262 21.96 23.49 -1.10
C GLN A 262 21.35 22.21 -1.66
N LEU A 263 20.92 22.23 -2.94
CA LEU A 263 20.44 21.03 -3.60
C LEU A 263 21.56 20.00 -3.80
N ALA A 264 22.76 20.45 -4.14
CA ALA A 264 23.92 19.57 -4.23
C ALA A 264 24.26 18.88 -2.91
N ALA A 265 24.12 19.58 -1.76
CA ALA A 265 24.29 18.98 -0.45
C ALA A 265 23.24 17.89 -0.19
N LEU A 266 21.96 18.18 -0.46
CA LEU A 266 20.88 17.22 -0.31
C LEU A 266 21.08 15.97 -1.20
N LEU A 267 21.49 16.17 -2.46
CA LEU A 267 21.70 15.07 -3.41
C LEU A 267 22.94 14.22 -3.11
N ARG A 268 23.89 14.72 -2.31
CA ARG A 268 24.99 13.89 -1.78
C ARG A 268 24.51 12.95 -0.66
N GLU A 269 23.52 13.37 0.11
CA GLU A 269 22.92 12.57 1.19
C GLU A 269 21.87 11.60 0.64
N THR A 270 21.10 12.03 -0.37
CA THR A 270 20.01 11.27 -1.00
C THR A 270 20.16 11.29 -2.51
N PRO A 271 21.03 10.43 -3.09
CA PRO A 271 21.34 10.45 -4.52
C PRO A 271 20.16 9.95 -5.39
N LEU A 272 20.09 10.47 -6.62
CA LEU A 272 19.09 10.08 -7.64
C LEU A 272 19.37 8.67 -8.20
N SER A 273 20.63 8.29 -8.28
CA SER A 273 21.07 6.97 -8.75
C SER A 273 22.39 6.56 -8.12
N CYS A 274 22.70 5.26 -8.17
CA CYS A 274 23.94 4.71 -7.61
C CYS A 274 25.20 5.27 -8.29
N GLU A 275 25.09 5.71 -9.53
CA GLU A 275 26.19 6.24 -10.34
C GLU A 275 26.24 7.78 -10.37
N GLN A 276 25.50 8.43 -9.49
CA GLN A 276 25.47 9.88 -9.40
C GLN A 276 26.85 10.45 -9.03
N THR A 277 27.25 11.51 -9.73
CA THR A 277 28.42 12.32 -9.37
C THR A 277 28.04 13.79 -9.23
N ILE A 278 28.67 14.48 -8.27
CA ILE A 278 28.54 15.92 -8.08
C ILE A 278 29.93 16.53 -7.96
N SER A 279 30.34 17.26 -9.00
CA SER A 279 31.67 17.85 -9.12
C SER A 279 31.64 19.38 -9.08
N VAL A 280 32.69 19.97 -8.53
CA VAL A 280 32.89 21.44 -8.52
C VAL A 280 33.29 21.87 -9.91
N ARG A 281 32.77 23.03 -10.37
CA ARG A 281 33.13 23.65 -11.66
C ARG A 281 34.04 24.86 -11.45
N SER A 282 35.06 24.96 -12.26
CA SER A 282 35.89 26.18 -12.30
C SER A 282 35.07 27.35 -12.83
N GLY A 283 35.00 28.43 -12.05
CA GLY A 283 34.29 29.67 -12.47
C GLY A 283 32.77 29.66 -12.24
N SER A 284 32.24 28.72 -11.48
CA SER A 284 30.83 28.69 -11.08
C SER A 284 30.69 28.21 -9.66
N ASP A 285 29.80 28.84 -8.88
CA ASP A 285 29.43 28.40 -7.53
C ASP A 285 28.45 27.21 -7.56
N TRP A 286 27.94 26.89 -8.75
CA TRP A 286 26.99 25.78 -8.95
C TRP A 286 27.71 24.50 -9.37
N PRO A 287 27.70 23.46 -8.52
CA PRO A 287 28.25 22.15 -8.86
C PRO A 287 27.53 21.50 -10.06
N ARG A 288 28.27 20.69 -10.82
CA ARG A 288 27.77 19.87 -11.89
C ARG A 288 27.27 18.52 -11.33
N LEU A 289 25.98 18.24 -11.52
CA LEU A 289 25.35 16.95 -11.31
C LEU A 289 25.41 16.13 -12.60
N VAL A 290 25.83 14.88 -12.50
CA VAL A 290 25.68 13.85 -13.53
C VAL A 290 25.06 12.63 -12.88
N ALA A 291 23.94 12.13 -13.43
CA ALA A 291 23.24 10.98 -12.92
C ALA A 291 22.55 10.21 -14.05
N HIS A 292 22.51 8.89 -13.97
CA HIS A 292 21.71 8.06 -14.87
C HIS A 292 20.30 7.90 -14.28
N VAL A 293 19.30 8.35 -15.02
CA VAL A 293 17.90 8.38 -14.60
C VAL A 293 16.98 7.89 -15.71
N PRO A 294 15.79 7.36 -15.39
CA PRO A 294 14.81 6.99 -16.41
C PRO A 294 14.37 8.22 -17.24
N LEU A 295 14.22 8.04 -18.54
CA LEU A 295 13.61 9.06 -19.40
C LEU A 295 12.10 9.02 -19.21
N ASP A 296 11.60 9.66 -18.12
CA ASP A 296 10.19 9.67 -17.78
C ASP A 296 9.69 11.03 -17.30
N ARG A 297 8.37 11.17 -17.25
CA ARG A 297 7.73 12.41 -16.78
C ARG A 297 7.87 12.64 -15.28
N GLU A 298 8.11 11.60 -14.49
CA GLU A 298 8.25 11.72 -13.03
C GLU A 298 9.55 12.44 -12.69
N THR A 299 10.64 12.04 -13.33
CA THR A 299 11.94 12.74 -13.24
C THR A 299 11.84 14.18 -13.74
N LEU A 300 11.16 14.40 -14.88
CA LEU A 300 10.95 15.74 -15.40
C LEU A 300 10.08 16.61 -14.46
N TRP A 301 9.04 16.06 -13.85
CA TRP A 301 8.23 16.77 -12.86
C TRP A 301 9.02 17.09 -11.58
N TRP A 302 9.88 16.17 -11.16
CA TRP A 302 10.80 16.43 -10.06
C TRP A 302 11.72 17.62 -10.38
N ILE A 303 12.29 17.68 -11.59
CA ILE A 303 13.09 18.81 -12.06
C ILE A 303 12.28 20.12 -12.01
N PHE A 304 11.04 20.12 -12.50
CA PHE A 304 10.17 21.29 -12.42
C PHE A 304 9.83 21.72 -10.99
N GLY A 305 9.75 20.77 -10.06
CA GLY A 305 9.55 21.04 -8.64
C GLY A 305 10.71 21.75 -7.96
N LEU A 306 11.91 21.67 -8.54
CA LEU A 306 13.11 22.34 -8.06
C LEU A 306 13.21 23.81 -8.50
N ASN A 307 12.36 24.24 -9.45
CA ASN A 307 12.32 25.61 -9.99
C ASN A 307 13.69 26.10 -10.48
N ASP A 308 14.18 27.21 -9.87
CA ASP A 308 15.44 27.87 -10.19
C ASP A 308 16.68 27.26 -9.52
N GLN A 309 16.54 26.14 -8.83
CA GLN A 309 17.66 25.47 -8.16
C GLN A 309 18.41 24.49 -9.07
N ILE A 310 17.95 24.27 -10.29
CA ILE A 310 18.55 23.34 -11.26
C ILE A 310 18.54 23.92 -12.67
N HIS A 311 19.67 23.83 -13.35
CA HIS A 311 19.80 24.17 -14.75
C HIS A 311 20.21 22.93 -15.54
N VAL A 312 19.28 22.35 -16.27
CA VAL A 312 19.48 21.12 -17.07
C VAL A 312 20.17 21.42 -18.37
N HIS A 313 21.22 20.64 -18.70
CA HIS A 313 21.97 20.67 -19.94
C HIS A 313 21.71 19.47 -20.85
N ALA A 314 21.46 18.31 -20.25
CA ALA A 314 21.10 17.06 -20.95
C ALA A 314 20.11 16.22 -20.10
N PRO A 315 19.25 15.39 -20.73
CA PRO A 315 19.12 15.17 -22.16
C PRO A 315 18.44 16.35 -22.89
N GLN A 316 18.74 16.53 -24.19
CA GLN A 316 18.22 17.64 -24.98
C GLN A 316 16.67 17.67 -25.02
N VAL A 317 16.02 16.53 -25.05
CA VAL A 317 14.54 16.42 -25.02
C VAL A 317 13.93 17.13 -23.81
N TRP A 318 14.54 17.00 -22.61
CA TRP A 318 14.08 17.72 -21.43
C TRP A 318 14.41 19.21 -21.48
N VAL A 319 15.57 19.58 -22.02
CA VAL A 319 15.92 21.01 -22.20
C VAL A 319 14.87 21.71 -23.05
N ASP A 320 14.46 21.10 -24.16
CA ASP A 320 13.47 21.66 -25.08
C ASP A 320 12.07 21.71 -24.45
N GLU A 321 11.65 20.65 -23.71
CA GLU A 321 10.40 20.63 -22.97
C GLU A 321 10.37 21.73 -21.88
N ILE A 322 11.47 21.90 -21.14
CA ILE A 322 11.61 22.95 -20.12
C ILE A 322 11.46 24.33 -20.76
N ARG A 323 12.14 24.59 -21.87
CA ARG A 323 12.04 25.86 -22.58
C ARG A 323 10.61 26.14 -23.06
N GLN A 324 9.95 25.15 -23.65
CA GLN A 324 8.57 25.28 -24.11
C GLN A 324 7.61 25.63 -22.97
N ARG A 325 7.77 24.97 -21.80
CA ARG A 325 6.91 25.22 -20.62
C ARG A 325 7.18 26.59 -20.01
N LEU A 326 8.45 27.01 -19.93
CA LEU A 326 8.81 28.35 -19.46
C LEU A 326 8.18 29.45 -20.35
N GLU A 327 8.21 29.28 -21.67
CA GLU A 327 7.57 30.23 -22.57
C GLU A 327 6.04 30.24 -22.42
N SER A 328 5.42 29.08 -22.19
CA SER A 328 3.98 28.97 -21.90
C SER A 328 3.61 29.66 -20.58
N LEU A 329 4.39 29.43 -19.53
CA LEU A 329 4.20 30.11 -18.25
C LEU A 329 4.36 31.61 -18.38
N ARG A 330 5.41 32.09 -19.08
CA ARG A 330 5.64 33.50 -19.33
C ARG A 330 4.46 34.14 -20.05
N LYS A 331 3.84 33.47 -21.02
CA LYS A 331 2.62 33.97 -21.69
C LYS A 331 1.44 34.07 -20.70
N MET A 332 1.21 33.10 -19.88
CA MET A 332 0.12 33.10 -18.87
C MET A 332 0.25 34.24 -17.87
N TYR A 333 1.45 34.52 -17.38
CA TYR A 333 1.68 35.58 -16.39
C TYR A 333 1.84 36.98 -16.98
N ARG A 334 2.13 37.13 -18.30
CA ARG A 334 2.13 38.43 -18.97
C ARG A 334 0.75 39.00 -19.26
N THR A 335 -0.29 38.19 -19.30
CA THR A 335 -1.64 38.63 -19.62
C THR A 335 -2.33 39.39 -18.44
N THR A 336 -1.70 39.45 -17.27
CA THR A 336 -2.20 40.16 -16.09
C THR A 336 -1.73 41.61 -15.95
N GLU A 337 -0.82 42.09 -16.79
CA GLU A 337 -0.34 43.49 -16.71
C GLU A 337 -1.20 44.50 -17.50
N SER A 338 -2.25 44.06 -18.21
CA SER A 338 -3.12 44.98 -19.01
C SER A 338 -4.57 45.07 -18.51
N GLY A 339 -4.85 44.73 -17.27
CA GLY A 339 -6.21 44.80 -16.68
C GLY A 339 -6.17 45.40 -15.26
N THR A 340 -6.32 46.71 -15.15
CA THR A 340 -6.83 47.51 -14.02
C THR A 340 -6.95 46.88 -12.66
N ASP A 341 -6.22 47.47 -11.72
CA ASP A 341 -6.44 47.46 -10.27
C ASP A 341 -7.91 47.35 -9.86
N THR A 342 -8.23 46.23 -9.22
CA THR A 342 -9.35 46.19 -8.28
C THR A 342 -8.82 45.51 -7.00
N PRO A 343 -8.66 46.20 -5.88
CA PRO A 343 -8.23 45.61 -4.63
C PRO A 343 -9.31 44.70 -4.09
N LEU A 344 -8.96 43.43 -3.92
CA LEU A 344 -9.76 42.47 -3.13
C LEU A 344 -9.75 42.91 -1.66
N ARG A 345 -10.94 43.20 -1.16
CA ARG A 345 -11.26 43.39 0.28
C ARG A 345 -11.34 42.04 0.97
#